data_056e8de9769c6022bb4abfbdbecac733
#
_entry.id   056e8de9769c6022bb4abfbdbecac733
#
_cell.length_a   1.000
_cell.length_b   1.000
_cell.length_c   1.000
_cell.angle_alpha   90.00
_cell.angle_beta   90.00
_cell.angle_gamma   90.00
#
_symmetry.space_group_name_H-M   'P 1'
#
loop_
_entity.id
_entity.type
_entity.pdbx_description
1 polymer ?
#
loop_
_entity_poly.entity_id
_entity_poly.type
_entity_poly.pdbx_seq_one_letter_code
_entity_poly.pdbx_strand_id
1 'polypeptide(L)'
;MEPSNKVIAIDGPAASGKSSVATRVSKKTGFLHVNSGLMYRALTWSALRADIDTNNESKVIDHLNSIEMECIKSNDSLLLHIDGNDPGEELKSQEVNRSVSVVAAIKEVRSELVKRQREYLFVSDIVMEGRDIGSVVFPETPFKFYIDASPEVRALRRRGEGGVDDLVERDKLDSSRKVSPLVIPEDAFVIDTSEMDLNEVVEKVLSELNNRGLII
;
A
#
# COMPACT_ATOMS: atom_id res chain seq x y z
N MET A 1 -20.94 15.64 1.71
CA MET A 1 -21.27 14.85 0.50
C MET A 1 -20.31 13.68 0.51
N GLU A 2 -20.82 12.47 0.36
CA GLU A 2 -19.94 11.32 0.12
C GLU A 2 -19.26 11.48 -1.24
N PRO A 3 -17.98 11.10 -1.37
CA PRO A 3 -17.29 11.19 -2.64
C PRO A 3 -17.96 10.25 -3.66
N SER A 4 -18.25 10.77 -4.84
CA SER A 4 -18.79 9.97 -5.96
C SER A 4 -17.69 9.18 -6.69
N ASN A 5 -16.43 9.38 -6.31
CA ASN A 5 -15.27 8.76 -6.93
C ASN A 5 -15.13 7.28 -6.55
N LYS A 6 -14.53 6.49 -7.44
CA LYS A 6 -14.41 5.04 -7.34
C LYS A 6 -13.03 4.64 -6.81
N VAL A 7 -13.00 3.52 -6.10
CA VAL A 7 -11.75 2.92 -5.60
C VAL A 7 -11.60 1.51 -6.15
N ILE A 8 -10.45 1.23 -6.74
CA ILE A 8 -9.97 -0.13 -6.99
C ILE A 8 -8.97 -0.44 -5.87
N ALA A 9 -9.33 -1.37 -4.99
CA ALA A 9 -8.49 -1.81 -3.88
C ALA A 9 -7.66 -3.03 -4.29
N ILE A 10 -6.33 -2.94 -4.16
CA ILE A 10 -5.40 -4.04 -4.49
C ILE A 10 -4.57 -4.37 -3.26
N ASP A 11 -4.90 -5.45 -2.58
CA ASP A 11 -4.19 -5.93 -1.41
C ASP A 11 -3.33 -7.16 -1.72
N GLY A 12 -2.42 -7.49 -0.82
CA GLY A 12 -1.59 -8.68 -0.93
C GLY A 12 -0.26 -8.57 -0.16
N PRO A 13 0.45 -9.69 0.02
CA PRO A 13 1.69 -9.73 0.78
C PRO A 13 2.84 -9.00 0.08
N ALA A 14 3.99 -8.90 0.73
CA ALA A 14 5.19 -8.30 0.15
C ALA A 14 5.66 -9.12 -1.06
N ALA A 15 6.18 -8.43 -2.11
CA ALA A 15 6.68 -9.03 -3.35
C ALA A 15 5.67 -9.90 -4.14
N SER A 16 4.35 -9.76 -3.91
CA SER A 16 3.31 -10.44 -4.69
C SER A 16 3.11 -9.88 -6.11
N GLY A 17 3.71 -8.72 -6.43
CA GLY A 17 3.55 -8.05 -7.71
C GLY A 17 2.44 -6.99 -7.74
N LYS A 18 1.71 -6.77 -6.64
CA LYS A 18 0.57 -5.82 -6.57
C LYS A 18 0.91 -4.40 -7.04
N SER A 19 2.11 -3.88 -6.73
CA SER A 19 2.51 -2.52 -7.14
C SER A 19 2.65 -2.38 -8.65
N SER A 20 3.22 -3.40 -9.32
CA SER A 20 3.31 -3.45 -10.77
C SER A 20 1.93 -3.57 -11.42
N VAL A 21 1.04 -4.38 -10.84
CA VAL A 21 -0.35 -4.53 -11.28
C VAL A 21 -1.09 -3.21 -11.09
N ALA A 22 -1.05 -2.60 -9.89
CA ALA A 22 -1.72 -1.34 -9.58
C ALA A 22 -1.30 -0.21 -10.53
N THR A 23 0.01 -0.07 -10.79
CA THR A 23 0.53 0.91 -11.74
C THR A 23 -0.02 0.71 -13.15
N ARG A 24 -0.12 -0.53 -13.64
CA ARG A 24 -0.65 -0.80 -14.97
C ARG A 24 -2.16 -0.64 -15.06
N VAL A 25 -2.89 -1.08 -14.03
CA VAL A 25 -4.34 -0.90 -13.94
C VAL A 25 -4.67 0.60 -13.90
N SER A 26 -3.94 1.40 -13.10
CA SER A 26 -4.08 2.85 -13.07
C SER A 26 -3.93 3.48 -14.46
N LYS A 27 -2.90 3.12 -15.21
CA LYS A 27 -2.69 3.62 -16.58
C LYS A 27 -3.80 3.22 -17.56
N LYS A 28 -4.37 2.04 -17.40
CA LYS A 28 -5.45 1.53 -18.26
C LYS A 28 -6.81 2.15 -17.95
N THR A 29 -7.06 2.45 -16.67
CA THR A 29 -8.32 3.05 -16.20
C THR A 29 -8.32 4.57 -16.19
N GLY A 30 -7.14 5.20 -16.22
CA GLY A 30 -6.99 6.63 -15.98
C GLY A 30 -7.16 7.05 -14.52
N PHE A 31 -7.25 6.10 -13.59
CA PHE A 31 -7.38 6.35 -12.16
C PHE A 31 -6.02 6.71 -11.55
N LEU A 32 -6.01 7.54 -10.51
CA LEU A 32 -4.79 7.92 -9.82
C LEU A 32 -4.20 6.74 -9.03
N HIS A 33 -2.94 6.40 -9.25
CA HIS A 33 -2.24 5.36 -8.49
C HIS A 33 -1.81 5.87 -7.11
N VAL A 34 -2.23 5.16 -6.06
CA VAL A 34 -1.89 5.45 -4.66
C VAL A 34 -1.24 4.22 -4.02
N ASN A 35 0.04 4.33 -3.66
CA ASN A 35 0.72 3.32 -2.88
C ASN A 35 0.66 3.70 -1.38
N SER A 36 -0.28 3.10 -0.64
CA SER A 36 -0.47 3.40 0.78
C SER A 36 0.78 3.08 1.64
N GLY A 37 1.56 2.08 1.23
CA GLY A 37 2.78 1.71 1.92
C GLY A 37 3.85 2.81 1.93
N LEU A 38 3.83 3.74 0.97
CA LEU A 38 4.76 4.88 0.96
C LEU A 38 4.50 5.84 2.13
N MET A 39 3.25 6.00 2.58
CA MET A 39 2.94 6.87 3.72
C MET A 39 3.55 6.34 5.03
N TYR A 40 3.43 5.03 5.26
CA TYR A 40 4.08 4.39 6.43
C TYR A 40 5.60 4.46 6.35
N ARG A 41 6.17 4.29 5.14
CA ARG A 41 7.60 4.40 4.90
C ARG A 41 8.12 5.81 5.12
N ALA A 42 7.38 6.83 4.69
CA ALA A 42 7.76 8.21 4.86
C ALA A 42 7.77 8.62 6.34
N LEU A 43 6.75 8.23 7.11
CA LEU A 43 6.76 8.42 8.56
C LEU A 43 7.95 7.69 9.20
N THR A 44 8.22 6.44 8.81
CA THR A 44 9.35 5.66 9.33
C THR A 44 10.68 6.33 9.01
N TRP A 45 10.87 6.76 7.76
CA TRP A 45 12.06 7.49 7.31
C TRP A 45 12.27 8.78 8.11
N SER A 46 11.23 9.56 8.28
CA SER A 46 11.29 10.82 9.04
C SER A 46 11.62 10.59 10.52
N ALA A 47 11.03 9.56 11.15
CA ALA A 47 11.34 9.18 12.52
C ALA A 47 12.80 8.75 12.69
N LEU A 48 13.32 7.93 11.77
CA LEU A 48 14.73 7.49 11.77
C LEU A 48 15.68 8.69 11.60
N ARG A 49 15.38 9.63 10.72
CA ARG A 49 16.19 10.86 10.55
C ARG A 49 16.17 11.78 11.75
N ALA A 50 15.12 11.71 12.57
CA ALA A 50 15.01 12.43 13.83
C ALA A 50 15.58 11.64 15.03
N ASP A 51 16.34 10.56 14.79
CA ASP A 51 16.91 9.69 15.82
C ASP A 51 15.85 9.12 16.79
N ILE A 52 14.64 8.89 16.31
CA ILE A 52 13.54 8.31 17.09
C ILE A 52 13.60 6.79 17.01
N ASP A 53 13.63 6.13 18.18
CA ASP A 53 13.46 4.69 18.28
C ASP A 53 12.04 4.30 17.82
N THR A 54 11.95 3.60 16.69
CA THR A 54 10.68 3.18 16.10
C THR A 54 9.91 2.16 16.94
N ASN A 55 10.53 1.55 17.95
CA ASN A 55 9.86 0.71 18.94
C ASN A 55 9.20 1.51 20.06
N ASN A 56 9.50 2.79 20.17
CA ASN A 56 8.88 3.68 21.14
C ASN A 56 7.60 4.30 20.53
N GLU A 57 6.46 3.62 20.73
CA GLU A 57 5.17 4.04 20.16
C GLU A 57 4.83 5.49 20.45
N SER A 58 5.01 5.96 21.72
CA SER A 58 4.68 7.34 22.10
C SER A 58 5.51 8.35 21.31
N LYS A 59 6.81 8.13 21.17
CA LYS A 59 7.67 9.03 20.40
C LYS A 59 7.33 9.05 18.92
N VAL A 60 6.94 7.91 18.35
CA VAL A 60 6.51 7.84 16.95
C VAL A 60 5.19 8.59 16.74
N ILE A 61 4.25 8.48 17.69
CA ILE A 61 2.97 9.20 17.65
C ILE A 61 3.21 10.71 17.79
N ASP A 62 4.05 11.15 18.75
CA ASP A 62 4.39 12.55 18.93
C ASP A 62 5.03 13.12 17.66
N HIS A 63 5.92 12.36 17.02
CA HIS A 63 6.55 12.74 15.77
C HIS A 63 5.53 12.85 14.62
N LEU A 64 4.63 11.88 14.46
CA LEU A 64 3.56 11.93 13.44
C LEU A 64 2.74 13.22 13.58
N ASN A 65 2.45 13.65 14.82
CA ASN A 65 1.68 14.86 15.08
C ASN A 65 2.48 16.15 14.85
N SER A 66 3.81 16.08 14.77
CA SER A 66 4.69 17.25 14.61
C SER A 66 5.11 17.49 13.15
N ILE A 67 5.01 16.49 12.28
CA ILE A 67 5.41 16.59 10.87
C ILE A 67 4.26 16.95 9.95
N GLU A 68 4.57 17.67 8.89
CA GLU A 68 3.68 17.89 7.77
C GLU A 68 3.92 16.82 6.68
N MET A 69 2.90 16.01 6.40
CA MET A 69 2.95 15.00 5.35
C MET A 69 2.08 15.43 4.19
N GLU A 70 2.69 15.79 3.08
CA GLU A 70 2.03 16.26 1.87
C GLU A 70 2.11 15.21 0.76
N CYS A 71 1.02 15.08 0.02
CA CYS A 71 0.97 14.25 -1.17
C CYS A 71 0.77 15.13 -2.40
N ILE A 72 1.80 15.20 -3.22
CA ILE A 72 1.81 16.03 -4.42
C ILE A 72 1.51 15.15 -5.62
N LYS A 73 0.47 15.51 -6.38
CA LYS A 73 0.17 14.83 -7.64
C LYS A 73 1.25 15.13 -8.67
N SER A 74 1.90 14.09 -9.16
CA SER A 74 2.89 14.16 -10.24
C SER A 74 2.52 13.18 -11.35
N ASN A 75 2.05 13.68 -12.47
CA ASN A 75 1.49 12.89 -13.56
C ASN A 75 0.40 11.91 -13.04
N ASP A 76 0.62 10.59 -13.18
CA ASP A 76 -0.33 9.54 -12.82
C ASP A 76 -0.07 8.93 -11.42
N SER A 77 0.80 9.55 -10.62
CA SER A 77 1.20 9.05 -9.30
C SER A 77 1.25 10.16 -8.25
N LEU A 78 1.35 9.75 -6.99
CA LEU A 78 1.56 10.67 -5.88
C LEU A 78 3.02 10.61 -5.42
N LEU A 79 3.64 11.79 -5.29
CA LEU A 79 4.88 11.99 -4.58
C LEU A 79 4.56 12.37 -3.14
N LEU A 80 5.34 11.85 -2.22
CA LEU A 80 5.15 12.10 -0.80
C LEU A 80 6.28 12.98 -0.27
N HIS A 81 5.93 14.10 0.33
CA HIS A 81 6.87 15.01 0.98
C HIS A 81 6.63 15.02 2.49
N ILE A 82 7.69 15.13 3.25
CA ILE A 82 7.66 15.33 4.70
C ILE A 82 8.38 16.63 5.01
N ASP A 83 7.68 17.58 5.62
CA ASP A 83 8.20 18.92 5.93
C ASP A 83 8.86 19.57 4.71
N GLY A 84 8.20 19.44 3.54
CA GLY A 84 8.69 19.94 2.26
C GLY A 84 9.84 19.16 1.62
N ASN A 85 10.32 18.07 2.22
CA ASN A 85 11.40 17.24 1.69
C ASN A 85 10.86 16.01 0.96
N ASP A 86 11.38 15.75 -0.26
CA ASP A 86 11.13 14.50 -0.98
C ASP A 86 12.12 13.42 -0.52
N PRO A 87 11.65 12.35 0.14
CA PRO A 87 12.52 11.26 0.57
C PRO A 87 12.99 10.36 -0.58
N GLY A 88 12.33 10.39 -1.74
CA GLY A 88 12.71 9.64 -2.93
C GLY A 88 13.01 8.17 -2.68
N GLU A 89 14.19 7.71 -3.15
CA GLU A 89 14.62 6.32 -3.00
C GLU A 89 14.98 5.92 -1.56
N GLU A 90 15.18 6.88 -0.65
CA GLU A 90 15.46 6.58 0.78
C GLU A 90 14.30 5.82 1.45
N LEU A 91 13.08 5.94 0.92
CA LEU A 91 11.93 5.14 1.36
C LEU A 91 12.12 3.64 1.18
N LYS A 92 13.05 3.22 0.33
CA LYS A 92 13.37 1.80 0.08
C LYS A 92 14.64 1.35 0.81
N SER A 93 15.27 2.21 1.62
CA SER A 93 16.47 1.88 2.38
C SER A 93 16.26 0.67 3.28
N GLN A 94 17.37 0.01 3.63
CA GLN A 94 17.33 -1.18 4.50
C GLN A 94 16.77 -0.84 5.90
N GLU A 95 17.10 0.34 6.42
CA GLU A 95 16.63 0.79 7.73
C GLU A 95 15.10 1.00 7.75
N VAL A 96 14.57 1.68 6.72
CA VAL A 96 13.12 1.84 6.55
C VAL A 96 12.44 0.48 6.37
N ASN A 97 13.03 -0.43 5.58
CA ASN A 97 12.46 -1.76 5.37
C ASN A 97 12.35 -2.57 6.67
N ARG A 98 13.33 -2.49 7.56
CA ARG A 98 13.34 -3.18 8.87
C ARG A 98 12.32 -2.62 9.85
N SER A 99 12.11 -1.29 9.83
CA SER A 99 11.33 -0.59 10.85
C SER A 99 9.87 -0.36 10.47
N VAL A 100 9.54 -0.32 9.17
CA VAL A 100 8.22 0.09 8.69
C VAL A 100 7.07 -0.81 9.19
N SER A 101 7.30 -2.11 9.38
CA SER A 101 6.24 -3.00 9.88
C SER A 101 5.92 -2.75 11.35
N VAL A 102 6.91 -2.34 12.15
CA VAL A 102 6.74 -1.95 13.56
C VAL A 102 5.93 -0.65 13.62
N VAL A 103 6.34 0.38 12.90
CA VAL A 103 5.61 1.66 12.83
C VAL A 103 4.17 1.47 12.32
N ALA A 104 3.99 0.63 11.29
CA ALA A 104 2.68 0.33 10.74
C ALA A 104 1.79 -0.53 11.64
N ALA A 105 2.29 -1.10 12.72
CA ALA A 105 1.49 -1.82 13.72
C ALA A 105 0.91 -0.90 14.80
N ILE A 106 1.41 0.33 14.94
CA ILE A 106 0.93 1.31 15.93
C ILE A 106 -0.48 1.76 15.56
N LYS A 107 -1.42 1.58 16.48
CA LYS A 107 -2.85 1.83 16.25
C LYS A 107 -3.14 3.28 15.85
N GLU A 108 -2.55 4.23 16.54
CA GLU A 108 -2.73 5.67 16.33
C GLU A 108 -2.17 6.09 14.97
N VAL A 109 -1.01 5.56 14.58
CA VAL A 109 -0.42 5.77 13.26
C VAL A 109 -1.38 5.28 12.18
N ARG A 110 -1.94 4.08 12.33
CA ARG A 110 -2.91 3.55 11.38
C ARG A 110 -4.15 4.40 11.29
N SER A 111 -4.72 4.78 12.44
CA SER A 111 -5.92 5.61 12.49
C SER A 111 -5.77 6.90 11.70
N GLU A 112 -4.64 7.59 11.87
CA GLU A 112 -4.38 8.83 11.15
C GLU A 112 -4.09 8.61 9.66
N LEU A 113 -3.25 7.62 9.32
CA LEU A 113 -2.92 7.37 7.92
C LEU A 113 -4.10 6.81 7.11
N VAL A 114 -4.96 5.99 7.70
CA VAL A 114 -6.22 5.53 7.05
C VAL A 114 -7.13 6.71 6.75
N LYS A 115 -7.25 7.68 7.69
CA LYS A 115 -8.01 8.90 7.45
C LYS A 115 -7.48 9.67 6.24
N ARG A 116 -6.16 9.91 6.18
CA ARG A 116 -5.52 10.59 5.05
C ARG A 116 -5.66 9.82 3.73
N GLN A 117 -5.58 8.49 3.77
CA GLN A 117 -5.80 7.64 2.58
C GLN A 117 -7.20 7.82 2.00
N ARG A 118 -8.22 7.95 2.84
CA ARG A 118 -9.61 8.18 2.40
C ARG A 118 -9.81 9.55 1.75
N GLU A 119 -9.02 10.54 2.11
CA GLU A 119 -9.11 11.89 1.57
C GLU A 119 -8.78 11.94 0.06
N TYR A 120 -8.01 10.97 -0.49
CA TYR A 120 -7.75 10.91 -1.92
C TYR A 120 -8.99 10.73 -2.78
N LEU A 121 -10.06 10.11 -2.24
CA LEU A 121 -11.34 10.01 -2.95
C LEU A 121 -12.03 11.33 -3.21
N PHE A 122 -11.67 12.40 -2.48
CA PHE A 122 -12.21 13.73 -2.79
C PHE A 122 -11.51 14.38 -4.00
N VAL A 123 -10.40 13.79 -4.45
CA VAL A 123 -9.57 14.35 -5.53
C VAL A 123 -9.80 13.64 -6.86
N SER A 124 -9.94 12.31 -6.86
CA SER A 124 -10.01 11.51 -8.10
C SER A 124 -10.53 10.10 -7.82
N ASP A 125 -10.91 9.39 -8.89
CA ASP A 125 -10.95 7.93 -8.90
C ASP A 125 -9.55 7.38 -8.65
N ILE A 126 -9.41 6.33 -7.83
CA ILE A 126 -8.10 5.83 -7.40
C ILE A 126 -7.94 4.32 -7.58
N VAL A 127 -6.72 3.89 -7.91
CA VAL A 127 -6.22 2.53 -7.68
C VAL A 127 -5.32 2.60 -6.46
N MET A 128 -5.78 2.08 -5.34
CA MET A 128 -4.98 2.06 -4.12
C MET A 128 -4.46 0.65 -3.82
N GLU A 129 -3.17 0.55 -3.56
CA GLU A 129 -2.54 -0.70 -3.16
C GLU A 129 -2.07 -0.69 -1.70
N GLY A 130 -2.15 -1.84 -1.04
CA GLY A 130 -1.73 -1.96 0.35
C GLY A 130 -1.77 -3.37 0.91
N ARG A 131 -2.27 -3.47 2.16
CA ARG A 131 -2.46 -4.71 2.93
C ARG A 131 -3.89 -4.89 3.44
N ASP A 132 -4.61 -3.78 3.54
CA ASP A 132 -5.90 -3.68 4.20
C ASP A 132 -6.81 -2.64 3.52
N ILE A 133 -6.55 -2.37 2.24
CA ILE A 133 -7.31 -1.37 1.49
C ILE A 133 -8.77 -1.80 1.36
N GLY A 134 -9.01 -3.03 0.91
CA GLY A 134 -10.35 -3.57 0.73
C GLY A 134 -11.01 -4.05 2.02
N SER A 135 -10.26 -4.26 3.12
CA SER A 135 -10.82 -4.72 4.40
C SER A 135 -11.06 -3.60 5.40
N VAL A 136 -10.26 -2.51 5.37
CA VAL A 136 -10.30 -1.45 6.38
C VAL A 136 -10.42 -0.06 5.78
N VAL A 137 -9.59 0.28 4.77
CA VAL A 137 -9.57 1.64 4.23
C VAL A 137 -10.84 1.94 3.45
N PHE A 138 -11.23 1.05 2.55
CA PHE A 138 -12.43 1.14 1.70
C PHE A 138 -13.21 -0.18 1.70
N PRO A 139 -13.79 -0.57 2.84
CA PRO A 139 -14.52 -1.83 2.94
C PRO A 139 -15.78 -1.90 2.08
N GLU A 140 -16.32 -0.75 1.66
CA GLU A 140 -17.55 -0.66 0.86
C GLU A 140 -17.31 -0.73 -0.65
N THR A 141 -16.03 -0.65 -1.12
CA THR A 141 -15.78 -0.73 -2.57
C THR A 141 -16.11 -2.13 -3.10
N PRO A 142 -16.83 -2.24 -4.24
CA PRO A 142 -17.05 -3.53 -4.88
C PRO A 142 -15.84 -4.03 -5.69
N PHE A 143 -14.80 -3.21 -5.87
CA PHE A 143 -13.65 -3.47 -6.72
C PHE A 143 -12.44 -3.89 -5.88
N LYS A 144 -12.53 -5.06 -5.22
CA LYS A 144 -11.48 -5.59 -4.34
C LYS A 144 -10.73 -6.72 -5.01
N PHE A 145 -9.41 -6.63 -4.99
CA PHE A 145 -8.48 -7.62 -5.52
C PHE A 145 -7.46 -8.00 -4.45
N TYR A 146 -7.17 -9.28 -4.36
CA TYR A 146 -6.08 -9.78 -3.54
C TYR A 146 -5.07 -10.48 -4.45
N ILE A 147 -3.87 -9.91 -4.54
CA ILE A 147 -2.80 -10.40 -5.40
C ILE A 147 -1.82 -11.19 -4.53
N ASP A 148 -1.72 -12.48 -4.78
CA ASP A 148 -0.83 -13.38 -4.07
C ASP A 148 0.21 -14.02 -5.00
N ALA A 149 1.21 -14.65 -4.42
CA ALA A 149 2.14 -15.56 -5.07
C ALA A 149 2.77 -16.47 -4.03
N SER A 150 3.27 -17.64 -4.45
CA SER A 150 3.95 -18.56 -3.56
C SER A 150 5.15 -17.91 -2.84
N PRO A 151 5.48 -18.35 -1.63
CA PRO A 151 6.63 -17.80 -0.89
C PRO A 151 7.93 -17.86 -1.70
N GLU A 152 8.14 -18.92 -2.49
CA GLU A 152 9.32 -19.12 -3.32
C GLU A 152 9.42 -18.07 -4.43
N VAL A 153 8.30 -17.84 -5.13
CA VAL A 153 8.21 -16.83 -6.20
C VAL A 153 8.42 -15.43 -5.64
N ARG A 154 7.81 -15.12 -4.49
CA ARG A 154 7.98 -13.82 -3.82
C ARG A 154 9.43 -13.59 -3.38
N ALA A 155 10.08 -14.62 -2.82
CA ALA A 155 11.49 -14.55 -2.44
C ALA A 155 12.41 -14.33 -3.66
N LEU A 156 12.09 -14.97 -4.80
CA LEU A 156 12.83 -14.77 -6.05
C LEU A 156 12.68 -13.34 -6.57
N ARG A 157 11.45 -12.82 -6.62
CA ARG A 157 11.15 -11.45 -7.05
C ARG A 157 11.88 -10.44 -6.16
N ARG A 158 11.84 -10.63 -4.84
CA ARG A 158 12.48 -9.73 -3.88
C ARG A 158 14.00 -9.67 -4.03
N ARG A 159 14.66 -10.81 -4.31
CA ARG A 159 16.10 -10.84 -4.63
C ARG A 159 16.41 -10.09 -5.91
N GLY A 160 15.57 -10.23 -6.94
CA GLY A 160 15.69 -9.48 -8.20
C GLY A 160 15.58 -7.96 -8.02
N GLU A 161 14.85 -7.50 -6.99
CA GLU A 161 14.75 -6.10 -6.60
C GLU A 161 15.91 -5.63 -5.69
N GLY A 162 16.90 -6.48 -5.40
CA GLY A 162 18.01 -6.18 -4.49
C GLY A 162 17.62 -6.18 -3.01
N GLY A 163 16.43 -6.69 -2.67
CA GLY A 163 15.95 -6.78 -1.29
C GLY A 163 16.52 -7.97 -0.55
N VAL A 164 16.89 -7.75 0.70
CA VAL A 164 17.44 -8.77 1.63
C VAL A 164 16.54 -9.01 2.84
N ASP A 165 15.32 -8.45 2.81
CA ASP A 165 14.38 -8.53 3.93
C ASP A 165 13.85 -9.97 4.08
N ASP A 166 13.57 -10.37 5.31
CA ASP A 166 12.85 -11.61 5.60
C ASP A 166 11.35 -11.38 5.30
N LEU A 167 10.90 -11.89 4.16
CA LEU A 167 9.49 -11.79 3.74
C LEU A 167 8.57 -12.57 4.66
N VAL A 168 9.03 -13.68 5.23
CA VAL A 168 8.22 -14.53 6.13
C VAL A 168 7.96 -13.80 7.44
N GLU A 169 8.99 -13.19 8.02
CA GLU A 169 8.84 -12.39 9.22
C GLU A 169 7.93 -11.19 8.98
N ARG A 170 8.09 -10.51 7.85
CA ARG A 170 7.27 -9.37 7.47
C ARG A 170 5.80 -9.75 7.28
N ASP A 171 5.52 -10.83 6.56
CA ASP A 171 4.14 -11.30 6.35
C ASP A 171 3.51 -11.75 7.68
N LYS A 172 4.31 -12.37 8.57
CA LYS A 172 3.85 -12.72 9.92
C LYS A 172 3.49 -11.46 10.72
N LEU A 173 4.31 -10.44 10.68
CA LEU A 173 4.01 -9.15 11.33
C LEU A 173 2.76 -8.51 10.73
N ASP A 174 2.65 -8.46 9.39
CA ASP A 174 1.50 -7.87 8.71
C ASP A 174 0.19 -8.61 9.02
N SER A 175 0.20 -9.95 9.11
CA SER A 175 -0.98 -10.77 9.40
C SER A 175 -1.33 -10.84 10.89
N SER A 176 -0.36 -10.70 11.79
CA SER A 176 -0.58 -10.79 13.25
C SER A 176 -0.95 -9.45 13.90
N ARG A 177 -1.08 -8.36 13.13
CA ARG A 177 -1.49 -7.06 13.65
C ARG A 177 -2.82 -7.15 14.37
N LYS A 178 -2.93 -6.53 15.54
CA LYS A 178 -4.20 -6.43 16.28
C LYS A 178 -5.21 -5.51 15.59
N VAL A 179 -4.70 -4.55 14.81
CA VAL A 179 -5.51 -3.58 14.07
C VAL A 179 -5.11 -3.67 12.60
N SER A 180 -6.08 -3.82 11.72
CA SER A 180 -5.90 -3.92 10.27
C SER A 180 -4.89 -5.01 9.85
N PRO A 181 -5.10 -6.29 10.22
CA PRO A 181 -4.26 -7.38 9.75
C PRO A 181 -4.35 -7.54 8.24
N LEU A 182 -3.31 -8.13 7.64
CA LEU A 182 -3.38 -8.61 6.26
C LEU A 182 -4.35 -9.78 6.21
N VAL A 183 -5.53 -9.55 5.63
CA VAL A 183 -6.58 -10.56 5.45
C VAL A 183 -7.14 -10.49 4.03
N ILE A 184 -7.69 -11.59 3.56
CA ILE A 184 -8.40 -11.63 2.29
C ILE A 184 -9.87 -11.28 2.57
N PRO A 185 -10.41 -10.15 2.07
CA PRO A 185 -11.84 -9.87 2.17
C PRO A 185 -12.67 -10.95 1.46
N GLU A 186 -13.82 -11.31 2.01
CA GLU A 186 -14.69 -12.37 1.46
C GLU A 186 -15.16 -12.07 0.02
N ASP A 187 -15.32 -10.80 -0.31
CA ASP A 187 -15.76 -10.30 -1.62
C ASP A 187 -14.59 -9.94 -2.55
N ALA A 188 -13.34 -10.18 -2.14
CA ALA A 188 -12.18 -9.91 -2.97
C ALA A 188 -11.98 -10.98 -4.07
N PHE A 189 -11.62 -10.52 -5.27
CA PHE A 189 -11.17 -11.42 -6.32
C PHE A 189 -9.70 -11.76 -6.11
N VAL A 190 -9.43 -13.04 -5.81
CA VAL A 190 -8.08 -13.52 -5.50
C VAL A 190 -7.37 -13.96 -6.79
N ILE A 191 -6.15 -13.49 -6.98
CA ILE A 191 -5.30 -13.87 -8.12
C ILE A 191 -3.96 -14.38 -7.58
N ASP A 192 -3.70 -15.67 -7.77
CA ASP A 192 -2.37 -16.24 -7.61
C ASP A 192 -1.55 -15.94 -8.87
N THR A 193 -0.45 -15.23 -8.70
CA THR A 193 0.43 -14.77 -9.78
C THR A 193 1.69 -15.62 -9.91
N SER A 194 1.76 -16.77 -9.26
CA SER A 194 2.97 -17.59 -9.19
C SER A 194 3.44 -18.04 -10.58
N GLU A 195 2.50 -18.37 -11.48
CA GLU A 195 2.78 -18.87 -12.83
C GLU A 195 2.32 -17.90 -13.93
N MET A 196 1.96 -16.66 -13.57
CA MET A 196 1.42 -15.67 -14.49
C MET A 196 2.42 -14.55 -14.78
N ASP A 197 2.43 -14.08 -16.02
CA ASP A 197 3.10 -12.84 -16.34
C ASP A 197 2.25 -11.63 -15.95
N LEU A 198 2.89 -10.45 -15.92
CA LEU A 198 2.22 -9.23 -15.46
C LEU A 198 1.06 -8.80 -16.37
N ASN A 199 1.11 -9.07 -17.68
CA ASN A 199 0.02 -8.72 -18.61
C ASN A 199 -1.20 -9.60 -18.36
N GLU A 200 -1.00 -10.89 -18.16
CA GLU A 200 -2.07 -11.85 -17.83
C GLU A 200 -2.79 -11.46 -16.54
N VAL A 201 -2.03 -11.06 -15.51
CA VAL A 201 -2.63 -10.59 -14.23
C VAL A 201 -3.44 -9.32 -14.46
N VAL A 202 -2.90 -8.35 -15.19
CA VAL A 202 -3.60 -7.08 -15.47
C VAL A 202 -4.88 -7.33 -16.27
N GLU A 203 -4.85 -8.17 -17.29
CA GLU A 203 -6.05 -8.51 -18.09
C GLU A 203 -7.12 -9.20 -17.23
N LYS A 204 -6.74 -10.09 -16.31
CA LYS A 204 -7.69 -10.68 -15.34
C LYS A 204 -8.34 -9.60 -14.46
N VAL A 205 -7.56 -8.63 -13.94
CA VAL A 205 -8.09 -7.52 -13.14
C VAL A 205 -9.08 -6.71 -13.97
N LEU A 206 -8.72 -6.30 -15.19
CA LEU A 206 -9.57 -5.49 -16.06
C LEU A 206 -10.87 -6.23 -16.45
N SER A 207 -10.78 -7.53 -16.77
CA SER A 207 -11.94 -8.35 -17.04
C SER A 207 -12.89 -8.41 -15.84
N GLU A 208 -12.37 -8.61 -14.63
CA GLU A 208 -13.19 -8.65 -13.42
C GLU A 208 -13.80 -7.28 -13.08
N LEU A 209 -13.07 -6.19 -13.32
CA LEU A 209 -13.63 -4.84 -13.17
C LEU A 209 -14.85 -4.63 -14.08
N ASN A 210 -14.76 -5.05 -15.35
CA ASN A 210 -15.88 -5.02 -16.28
C ASN A 210 -17.06 -5.89 -15.82
N ASN A 211 -16.80 -7.11 -15.32
CA ASN A 211 -17.82 -8.02 -14.77
C ASN A 211 -18.56 -7.39 -13.60
N ARG A 212 -17.85 -6.59 -12.78
CA ARG A 212 -18.41 -5.85 -11.63
C ARG A 212 -19.02 -4.50 -12.03
N GLY A 213 -19.09 -4.19 -13.31
CA GLY A 213 -19.74 -2.99 -13.83
C GLY A 213 -18.88 -1.72 -13.84
N LEU A 214 -17.58 -1.83 -13.68
CA LEU A 214 -16.66 -0.73 -13.96
C LEU A 214 -16.37 -0.71 -15.46
N ILE A 215 -17.09 0.14 -16.20
CA ILE A 215 -16.83 0.36 -17.63
C ILE A 215 -15.58 1.24 -17.73
N ILE A 216 -14.55 0.72 -18.38
CA ILE A 216 -13.24 1.38 -18.58
C ILE A 216 -13.16 1.87 -20.02
#